data_15cc505c939b72620bea126e2b2807d1
#
_entry.id   15cc505c939b72620bea126e2b2807d1
#
_cell.length_a   1.000
_cell.length_b   1.000
_cell.length_c   1.000
_cell.angle_alpha   90.00
_cell.angle_beta   90.00
_cell.angle_gamma   90.00
#
_symmetry.space_group_name_H-M   'P 1'
#
loop_
_entity.id
_entity.type
_entity.pdbx_description
1 polymer ?
#
loop_
_entity_poly.entity_id
_entity_poly.type
_entity_poly.pdbx_seq_one_letter_code
_entity_poly.pdbx_strand_id
1 'polypeptide(L)'
;GASPEEIFFTSGGTESDNWAIKGSALLNARKNATVTSAFEHHAVLHPCKTLEQLGYPVAYMWPSREGYITAEILKKYITSQTYLTSVMFANNEIGTVQPIKELCAVAHENGSLFHTDAVQAVGHISINVHDLGVDMLSASAHKFNGPKGVGFLYIRNGIEILPYSDGGAQEFGLRAGTENIAGIVGMAVALKNNRDALEENVKHVRGLESKLVDMLDNTGIQSTRNGGADRLPGLVSLSFPGIEGEAILHRLDLNGI
;
A
#
# COMPACT_ATOMS: atom_id res chain seq x y z
N GLY A 1 2.76 -16.41 -2.83
CA GLY A 1 3.75 -17.06 -1.98
C GLY A 1 3.28 -17.26 -0.54
N ALA A 2 2.14 -16.66 -0.11
CA ALA A 2 1.65 -16.84 1.26
C ALA A 2 1.00 -18.21 1.47
N SER A 3 1.09 -18.74 2.70
CA SER A 3 0.29 -19.86 3.19
C SER A 3 -1.09 -19.38 3.65
N PRO A 4 -2.14 -20.25 3.66
CA PRO A 4 -3.46 -19.84 4.11
C PRO A 4 -3.49 -19.27 5.53
N GLU A 5 -2.66 -19.78 6.42
CA GLU A 5 -2.55 -19.40 7.83
C GLU A 5 -1.94 -18.00 8.03
N GLU A 6 -1.39 -17.42 6.98
CA GLU A 6 -0.79 -16.08 6.98
C GLU A 6 -1.76 -15.00 6.47
N ILE A 7 -2.98 -15.40 6.04
CA ILE A 7 -3.98 -14.48 5.49
C ILE A 7 -5.11 -14.30 6.48
N PHE A 8 -5.32 -13.06 6.91
CA PHE A 8 -6.38 -12.66 7.84
C PHE A 8 -7.36 -11.74 7.13
N PHE A 9 -8.63 -12.11 7.10
CA PHE A 9 -9.66 -11.35 6.40
C PHE A 9 -10.10 -10.13 7.22
N THR A 10 -10.24 -9.01 6.52
CA THR A 10 -10.61 -7.71 7.08
C THR A 10 -11.75 -7.10 6.28
N SER A 11 -12.26 -5.94 6.71
CA SER A 11 -13.25 -5.17 5.94
C SER A 11 -12.65 -4.37 4.77
N GLY A 12 -11.31 -4.33 4.65
CA GLY A 12 -10.60 -3.63 3.57
C GLY A 12 -9.24 -3.12 4.01
N GLY A 13 -8.55 -2.42 3.12
CA GLY A 13 -7.19 -1.91 3.34
C GLY A 13 -7.05 -1.04 4.58
N THR A 14 -8.02 -0.14 4.83
CA THR A 14 -7.98 0.73 6.01
C THR A 14 -7.97 -0.07 7.33
N GLU A 15 -8.76 -1.14 7.44
CA GLU A 15 -8.73 -2.01 8.61
C GLU A 15 -7.38 -2.73 8.71
N SER A 16 -6.89 -3.27 7.60
CA SER A 16 -5.60 -3.97 7.54
C SER A 16 -4.43 -3.08 7.96
N ASP A 17 -4.36 -1.84 7.45
CA ASP A 17 -3.30 -0.88 7.80
C ASP A 17 -3.37 -0.47 9.28
N ASN A 18 -4.58 -0.17 9.78
CA ASN A 18 -4.77 0.14 11.20
C ASN A 18 -4.33 -1.01 12.10
N TRP A 19 -4.66 -2.24 11.71
CA TRP A 19 -4.28 -3.41 12.47
C TRP A 19 -2.77 -3.63 12.44
N ALA A 20 -2.14 -3.62 11.28
CA ALA A 20 -0.69 -3.74 11.15
C ALA A 20 0.05 -2.70 11.98
N ILE A 21 -0.34 -1.43 11.90
CA ILE A 21 0.36 -0.31 12.58
C ILE A 21 0.12 -0.33 14.08
N LYS A 22 -1.14 -0.32 14.51
CA LYS A 22 -1.48 -0.26 15.93
C LYS A 22 -1.17 -1.56 16.66
N GLY A 23 -1.53 -2.70 16.06
CA GLY A 23 -1.31 -4.01 16.66
C GLY A 23 0.17 -4.31 16.88
N SER A 24 1.04 -3.88 15.98
CA SER A 24 2.48 -4.04 16.11
C SER A 24 3.07 -3.08 17.15
N ALA A 25 2.73 -1.79 17.08
CA ALA A 25 3.31 -0.78 17.96
C ALA A 25 2.91 -0.98 19.42
N LEU A 26 1.65 -1.34 19.70
CA LEU A 26 1.14 -1.49 21.06
C LEU A 26 1.58 -2.80 21.73
N LEU A 27 2.09 -3.77 20.97
CA LEU A 27 2.59 -5.02 21.52
C LEU A 27 3.92 -4.84 22.27
N ASN A 28 4.74 -3.87 21.90
CA ASN A 28 6.10 -3.74 22.41
C ASN A 28 6.36 -2.38 23.10
N ALA A 29 6.35 -2.39 24.43
CA ALA A 29 6.57 -1.18 25.24
C ALA A 29 8.04 -0.68 25.24
N ARG A 30 9.02 -1.52 24.88
CA ARG A 30 10.45 -1.17 24.95
C ARG A 30 11.01 -0.67 23.63
N LYS A 31 10.57 -1.27 22.51
CA LYS A 31 10.96 -0.92 21.16
C LYS A 31 9.68 -0.53 20.43
N ASN A 32 9.35 0.74 20.42
CA ASN A 32 8.00 1.21 20.10
C ASN A 32 7.94 2.31 19.05
N ALA A 33 9.08 2.72 18.47
CA ALA A 33 9.08 3.72 17.42
C ALA A 33 8.60 3.14 16.08
N THR A 34 7.82 3.92 15.34
CA THR A 34 7.37 3.60 13.99
C THR A 34 8.04 4.56 12.99
N VAL A 35 8.48 4.03 11.85
CA VAL A 35 8.97 4.82 10.72
C VAL A 35 8.03 4.59 9.54
N THR A 36 7.54 5.67 8.92
CA THR A 36 6.66 5.60 7.76
C THR A 36 7.00 6.69 6.74
N SER A 37 6.44 6.63 5.53
CA SER A 37 6.62 7.71 4.58
C SER A 37 5.62 8.85 4.80
N ALA A 38 6.00 10.08 4.42
CA ALA A 38 5.14 11.26 4.57
C ALA A 38 4.03 11.33 3.52
N PHE A 39 4.04 10.46 2.52
CA PHE A 39 3.07 10.46 1.41
C PHE A 39 2.23 9.17 1.33
N GLU A 40 2.10 8.47 2.47
CA GLU A 40 1.21 7.32 2.62
C GLU A 40 -0.26 7.69 2.45
N HIS A 41 -1.08 6.69 2.18
CA HIS A 41 -2.52 6.84 2.29
C HIS A 41 -2.93 7.18 3.74
N HIS A 42 -4.04 7.91 3.90
CA HIS A 42 -4.56 8.30 5.23
C HIS A 42 -4.83 7.11 6.16
N ALA A 43 -5.06 5.91 5.61
CA ALA A 43 -5.21 4.67 6.38
C ALA A 43 -3.92 4.27 7.14
N VAL A 44 -2.76 4.79 6.73
CA VAL A 44 -1.46 4.67 7.40
C VAL A 44 -1.15 5.92 8.23
N LEU A 45 -1.32 7.13 7.66
CA LEU A 45 -0.96 8.38 8.34
C LEU A 45 -1.80 8.63 9.61
N HIS A 46 -3.11 8.36 9.58
CA HIS A 46 -3.96 8.63 10.73
C HIS A 46 -3.71 7.68 11.90
N PRO A 47 -3.55 6.34 11.74
CA PRO A 47 -3.11 5.49 12.84
C PRO A 47 -1.74 5.88 13.41
N CYS A 48 -0.79 6.32 12.56
CA CYS A 48 0.49 6.88 13.03
C CYS A 48 0.28 8.12 13.91
N LYS A 49 -0.60 9.05 13.51
CA LYS A 49 -1.00 10.20 14.35
C LYS A 49 -1.64 9.78 15.69
N THR A 50 -2.43 8.72 15.67
CA THR A 50 -3.01 8.18 16.92
C THR A 50 -1.90 7.65 17.83
N LEU A 51 -0.89 6.96 17.29
CA LEU A 51 0.26 6.49 18.07
C LEU A 51 1.03 7.66 18.70
N GLU A 52 1.27 8.75 17.96
CA GLU A 52 1.91 9.95 18.50
C GLU A 52 1.12 10.53 19.69
N GLN A 53 -0.22 10.61 19.58
CA GLN A 53 -1.08 11.07 20.68
C GLN A 53 -1.02 10.16 21.90
N LEU A 54 -0.73 8.88 21.73
CA LEU A 54 -0.51 7.90 22.79
C LEU A 54 0.92 7.90 23.34
N GLY A 55 1.81 8.76 22.80
CA GLY A 55 3.20 8.90 23.24
C GLY A 55 4.19 7.95 22.57
N TYR A 56 3.79 7.27 21.49
CA TYR A 56 4.69 6.44 20.68
C TYR A 56 5.42 7.30 19.64
N PRO A 57 6.76 7.22 19.54
CA PRO A 57 7.50 7.99 18.54
C PRO A 57 7.17 7.54 17.10
N VAL A 58 6.88 8.49 16.22
CA VAL A 58 6.70 8.25 14.79
C VAL A 58 7.63 9.16 14.00
N ALA A 59 8.33 8.62 13.02
CA ALA A 59 9.16 9.38 12.10
C ALA A 59 8.61 9.26 10.67
N TYR A 60 8.49 10.39 9.98
CA TYR A 60 7.95 10.50 8.63
C TYR A 60 9.08 10.78 7.63
N MET A 61 9.35 9.84 6.74
CA MET A 61 10.34 9.96 5.68
C MET A 61 9.78 10.77 4.51
N TRP A 62 10.48 11.79 4.09
CA TRP A 62 10.17 12.52 2.85
C TRP A 62 10.74 11.78 1.64
N PRO A 63 9.93 11.53 0.59
CA PRO A 63 10.41 10.87 -0.62
C PRO A 63 11.35 11.76 -1.42
N SER A 64 12.08 11.16 -2.36
CA SER A 64 12.78 11.88 -3.42
C SER A 64 11.79 12.66 -4.31
N ARG A 65 12.32 13.50 -5.22
CA ARG A 65 11.50 14.25 -6.18
C ARG A 65 10.64 13.33 -7.07
N GLU A 66 11.13 12.12 -7.36
CA GLU A 66 10.44 11.09 -8.15
C GLU A 66 9.48 10.24 -7.31
N GLY A 67 9.36 10.53 -6.01
CA GLY A 67 8.46 9.80 -5.12
C GLY A 67 9.02 8.47 -4.61
N TYR A 68 10.34 8.28 -4.56
CA TYR A 68 10.95 7.08 -3.97
C TYR A 68 11.37 7.30 -2.53
N ILE A 69 11.10 6.32 -1.69
CA ILE A 69 11.82 6.10 -0.44
C ILE A 69 12.96 5.14 -0.76
N THR A 70 14.20 5.62 -0.69
CA THR A 70 15.38 4.77 -0.94
C THR A 70 15.93 4.19 0.37
N ALA A 71 16.79 3.17 0.26
CA ALA A 71 17.50 2.61 1.41
C ALA A 71 18.28 3.69 2.18
N GLU A 72 18.90 4.65 1.48
CA GLU A 72 19.65 5.76 2.08
C GLU A 72 18.71 6.73 2.84
N ILE A 73 17.49 6.94 2.35
CA ILE A 73 16.49 7.73 3.08
C ILE A 73 16.08 6.97 4.35
N LEU A 74 15.70 5.70 4.25
CA LEU A 74 15.27 4.90 5.41
C LEU A 74 16.37 4.85 6.49
N LYS A 75 17.63 4.66 6.12
CA LYS A 75 18.77 4.62 7.06
C LYS A 75 18.95 5.88 7.89
N LYS A 76 18.41 7.02 7.45
CA LYS A 76 18.47 8.29 8.22
C LYS A 76 17.42 8.38 9.33
N TYR A 77 16.35 7.58 9.24
CA TYR A 77 15.21 7.64 10.14
C TYR A 77 15.08 6.42 11.05
N ILE A 78 15.55 5.25 10.59
CA ILE A 78 15.49 4.01 11.37
C ILE A 78 16.49 4.05 12.51
N THR A 79 16.07 3.57 13.68
CA THR A 79 16.91 3.53 14.89
C THR A 79 16.75 2.19 15.59
N SER A 80 17.58 1.91 16.60
CA SER A 80 17.44 0.72 17.45
C SER A 80 16.10 0.65 18.21
N GLN A 81 15.37 1.75 18.29
CA GLN A 81 14.03 1.82 18.89
C GLN A 81 12.91 1.59 17.88
N THR A 82 13.21 1.52 16.59
CA THR A 82 12.21 1.31 15.54
C THR A 82 11.71 -0.13 15.59
N TYR A 83 10.44 -0.32 15.90
CA TYR A 83 9.78 -1.61 15.91
C TYR A 83 9.13 -1.93 14.58
N LEU A 84 8.51 -0.93 13.94
CA LEU A 84 7.81 -1.06 12.68
C LEU A 84 8.30 -0.04 11.67
N THR A 85 8.61 -0.49 10.47
CA THR A 85 8.77 0.33 9.27
C THR A 85 7.59 0.04 8.34
N SER A 86 6.84 1.08 7.96
CA SER A 86 5.68 0.96 7.06
C SER A 86 5.87 1.86 5.85
N VAL A 87 5.92 1.26 4.65
CA VAL A 87 6.03 2.01 3.40
C VAL A 87 5.07 1.41 2.39
N MET A 88 4.22 2.25 1.78
CA MET A 88 3.30 1.81 0.74
C MET A 88 4.03 1.15 -0.43
N PHE A 89 3.43 0.13 -1.03
CA PHE A 89 4.03 -0.57 -2.15
C PHE A 89 4.11 0.30 -3.40
N ALA A 90 3.03 1.01 -3.66
CA ALA A 90 2.94 1.96 -4.77
C ALA A 90 2.03 3.13 -4.39
N ASN A 91 2.42 4.34 -4.78
CA ASN A 91 1.65 5.52 -4.45
C ASN A 91 0.41 5.65 -5.35
N ASN A 92 -0.73 5.92 -4.73
CA ASN A 92 -2.03 6.00 -5.40
C ASN A 92 -2.22 7.25 -6.28
N GLU A 93 -1.38 8.28 -6.12
CA GLU A 93 -1.50 9.56 -6.84
C GLU A 93 -0.51 9.67 -8.00
N ILE A 94 0.74 9.31 -7.77
CA ILE A 94 1.81 9.43 -8.77
C ILE A 94 2.24 8.08 -9.36
N GLY A 95 1.76 6.99 -8.81
CA GLY A 95 2.00 5.62 -9.29
C GLY A 95 3.37 5.03 -9.01
N THR A 96 4.31 5.78 -8.41
CA THR A 96 5.67 5.28 -8.13
C THR A 96 5.63 4.01 -7.30
N VAL A 97 6.25 2.94 -7.80
CA VAL A 97 6.42 1.66 -7.11
C VAL A 97 7.69 1.72 -6.27
N GLN A 98 7.58 1.39 -4.99
CA GLN A 98 8.69 1.49 -4.04
C GLN A 98 9.61 0.25 -4.11
N PRO A 99 10.91 0.39 -3.82
CA PRO A 99 11.87 -0.71 -3.78
C PRO A 99 11.70 -1.55 -2.49
N ILE A 100 10.53 -2.19 -2.33
CA ILE A 100 10.08 -2.85 -1.09
C ILE A 100 11.10 -3.86 -0.57
N LYS A 101 11.68 -4.68 -1.46
CA LYS A 101 12.66 -5.70 -1.06
C LYS A 101 13.90 -5.10 -0.39
N GLU A 102 14.41 -4.01 -0.95
CA GLU A 102 15.58 -3.31 -0.41
C GLU A 102 15.25 -2.63 0.93
N LEU A 103 14.09 -1.99 1.01
CA LEU A 103 13.63 -1.33 2.24
C LEU A 103 13.39 -2.35 3.35
N CYS A 104 12.80 -3.50 3.02
CA CYS A 104 12.57 -4.59 3.95
C CYS A 104 13.91 -5.12 4.51
N ALA A 105 14.92 -5.33 3.66
CA ALA A 105 16.24 -5.76 4.11
C ALA A 105 16.86 -4.76 5.10
N VAL A 106 16.82 -3.45 4.81
CA VAL A 106 17.32 -2.41 5.72
C VAL A 106 16.55 -2.41 7.04
N ALA A 107 15.22 -2.58 7.02
CA ALA A 107 14.42 -2.66 8.24
C ALA A 107 14.84 -3.85 9.11
N HIS A 108 14.98 -5.02 8.51
CA HIS A 108 15.40 -6.25 9.21
C HIS A 108 16.81 -6.16 9.77
N GLU A 109 17.78 -5.57 9.06
CA GLU A 109 19.13 -5.31 9.56
C GLU A 109 19.12 -4.49 10.85
N ASN A 110 18.10 -3.65 11.06
CA ASN A 110 17.91 -2.85 12.26
C ASN A 110 16.93 -3.49 13.26
N GLY A 111 16.49 -4.72 12.99
CA GLY A 111 15.54 -5.48 13.80
C GLY A 111 14.14 -4.85 13.84
N SER A 112 13.73 -4.10 12.82
CA SER A 112 12.40 -3.57 12.63
C SER A 112 11.56 -4.53 11.80
N LEU A 113 10.30 -4.73 12.16
CA LEU A 113 9.31 -5.35 11.26
C LEU A 113 9.05 -4.44 10.06
N PHE A 114 8.65 -5.06 8.94
CA PHE A 114 8.30 -4.33 7.73
C PHE A 114 6.86 -4.61 7.29
N HIS A 115 6.06 -3.55 7.23
CA HIS A 115 4.71 -3.54 6.68
C HIS A 115 4.68 -2.77 5.36
N THR A 116 3.85 -3.22 4.43
CA THR A 116 3.56 -2.48 3.20
C THR A 116 2.06 -2.38 2.94
N ASP A 117 1.55 -1.16 2.76
CA ASP A 117 0.24 -0.95 2.13
C ASP A 117 0.37 -1.28 0.64
N ALA A 118 -0.12 -2.45 0.25
CA ALA A 118 -0.11 -2.92 -1.13
C ALA A 118 -1.49 -2.82 -1.80
N VAL A 119 -2.40 -2.03 -1.25
CA VAL A 119 -3.76 -1.84 -1.75
C VAL A 119 -3.79 -1.46 -3.24
N GLN A 120 -2.84 -0.64 -3.69
CA GLN A 120 -2.74 -0.25 -5.10
C GLN A 120 -1.94 -1.23 -5.97
N ALA A 121 -1.18 -2.16 -5.36
CA ALA A 121 -0.28 -3.05 -6.08
C ALA A 121 -0.88 -4.45 -6.32
N VAL A 122 -1.64 -4.97 -5.34
CA VAL A 122 -2.26 -6.31 -5.43
C VAL A 122 -3.24 -6.36 -6.60
N GLY A 123 -3.03 -7.34 -7.49
CA GLY A 123 -3.83 -7.53 -8.70
C GLY A 123 -3.38 -6.70 -9.91
N HIS A 124 -2.44 -5.75 -9.74
CA HIS A 124 -1.94 -4.87 -10.81
C HIS A 124 -0.49 -5.15 -11.20
N ILE A 125 0.31 -5.68 -10.27
CA ILE A 125 1.68 -6.13 -10.50
C ILE A 125 1.91 -7.47 -9.82
N SER A 126 2.96 -8.18 -10.25
CA SER A 126 3.33 -9.46 -9.62
C SER A 126 3.93 -9.24 -8.23
N ILE A 127 3.38 -9.92 -7.23
CA ILE A 127 3.83 -9.85 -5.84
C ILE A 127 4.08 -11.26 -5.32
N ASN A 128 5.26 -11.46 -4.73
CA ASN A 128 5.57 -12.64 -3.93
C ASN A 128 6.12 -12.19 -2.57
N VAL A 129 5.35 -12.40 -1.52
CA VAL A 129 5.69 -11.91 -0.18
C VAL A 129 6.97 -12.53 0.38
N HIS A 130 7.28 -13.79 0.03
CA HIS A 130 8.53 -14.45 0.43
C HIS A 130 9.75 -13.84 -0.25
N ASP A 131 9.67 -13.54 -1.55
CA ASP A 131 10.78 -12.93 -2.30
C ASP A 131 11.04 -11.49 -1.87
N LEU A 132 10.01 -10.79 -1.42
CA LEU A 132 10.10 -9.44 -0.87
C LEU A 132 10.60 -9.44 0.56
N GLY A 133 10.32 -10.49 1.32
CA GLY A 133 10.68 -10.63 2.72
C GLY A 133 9.79 -9.84 3.69
N VAL A 134 8.67 -9.28 3.24
CA VAL A 134 7.77 -8.46 4.07
C VAL A 134 7.17 -9.27 5.21
N ASP A 135 6.96 -8.63 6.35
CA ASP A 135 6.34 -9.25 7.53
C ASP A 135 4.82 -9.11 7.49
N MET A 136 4.33 -7.99 6.96
CA MET A 136 2.91 -7.71 6.82
C MET A 136 2.61 -6.99 5.51
N LEU A 137 1.43 -7.28 4.93
CA LEU A 137 0.98 -6.64 3.69
C LEU A 137 -0.53 -6.45 3.72
N SER A 138 -0.98 -5.23 3.48
CA SER A 138 -2.39 -4.86 3.41
C SER A 138 -2.93 -4.89 1.98
N ALA A 139 -4.17 -5.39 1.81
CA ALA A 139 -4.86 -5.38 0.52
C ALA A 139 -6.35 -5.11 0.66
N SER A 140 -6.99 -4.66 -0.44
CA SER A 140 -8.42 -4.37 -0.48
C SER A 140 -9.03 -4.83 -1.80
N ALA A 141 -10.07 -5.67 -1.72
CA ALA A 141 -10.65 -6.35 -2.88
C ALA A 141 -11.15 -5.39 -3.97
N HIS A 142 -11.77 -4.26 -3.58
CA HIS A 142 -12.35 -3.31 -4.54
C HIS A 142 -11.30 -2.63 -5.43
N LYS A 143 -10.02 -2.71 -5.11
CA LYS A 143 -8.94 -2.17 -5.94
C LYS A 143 -8.54 -3.11 -7.08
N PHE A 144 -8.88 -4.39 -6.99
CA PHE A 144 -8.65 -5.38 -8.03
C PHE A 144 -9.95 -6.06 -8.49
N ASN A 145 -11.00 -5.27 -8.68
CA ASN A 145 -12.31 -5.67 -9.20
C ASN A 145 -13.09 -6.67 -8.31
N GLY A 146 -12.73 -6.77 -7.03
CA GLY A 146 -13.45 -7.55 -6.04
C GLY A 146 -14.55 -6.74 -5.33
N PRO A 147 -15.30 -7.37 -4.42
CA PRO A 147 -16.35 -6.71 -3.66
C PRO A 147 -15.79 -5.61 -2.74
N LYS A 148 -16.60 -4.56 -2.51
CA LYS A 148 -16.35 -3.60 -1.43
C LYS A 148 -16.61 -4.24 -0.07
N GLY A 149 -15.97 -3.73 1.00
CA GLY A 149 -16.18 -4.21 2.35
C GLY A 149 -15.47 -5.54 2.67
N VAL A 150 -14.44 -5.89 1.92
CA VAL A 150 -13.55 -7.03 2.18
C VAL A 150 -12.12 -6.71 1.73
N GLY A 151 -11.16 -7.18 2.51
CA GLY A 151 -9.74 -7.11 2.25
C GLY A 151 -9.01 -8.18 3.04
N PHE A 152 -7.70 -8.10 3.11
CA PHE A 152 -6.90 -8.98 3.95
C PHE A 152 -5.65 -8.28 4.46
N LEU A 153 -5.17 -8.75 5.60
CA LEU A 153 -3.83 -8.53 6.09
C LEU A 153 -3.05 -9.83 5.97
N TYR A 154 -1.95 -9.83 5.23
CA TYR A 154 -0.93 -10.87 5.30
C TYR A 154 -0.08 -10.62 6.53
N ILE A 155 0.12 -11.64 7.34
CA ILE A 155 1.05 -11.64 8.48
C ILE A 155 1.93 -12.87 8.36
N ARG A 156 3.24 -12.68 8.20
CA ARG A 156 4.21 -13.76 8.07
C ARG A 156 4.20 -14.64 9.33
N ASN A 157 4.25 -15.96 9.13
CA ASN A 157 4.34 -16.92 10.23
C ASN A 157 5.46 -16.55 11.20
N GLY A 158 5.14 -16.56 12.50
CA GLY A 158 6.06 -16.20 13.59
C GLY A 158 6.10 -14.71 13.94
N ILE A 159 5.37 -13.86 13.22
CA ILE A 159 5.17 -12.45 13.62
C ILE A 159 4.00 -12.38 14.58
N GLU A 160 4.26 -11.76 15.73
CA GLU A 160 3.24 -11.49 16.75
C GLU A 160 2.65 -10.10 16.56
N ILE A 161 1.33 -9.99 16.68
CA ILE A 161 0.57 -8.75 16.60
C ILE A 161 -0.59 -8.81 17.59
N LEU A 162 -0.97 -7.71 18.20
CA LEU A 162 -2.17 -7.66 19.05
C LEU A 162 -3.44 -7.93 18.21
N PRO A 163 -4.45 -8.60 18.79
CA PRO A 163 -5.74 -8.75 18.13
C PRO A 163 -6.31 -7.40 17.70
N TYR A 164 -6.91 -7.37 16.51
CA TYR A 164 -7.59 -6.16 16.04
C TYR A 164 -8.87 -5.89 16.84
N SER A 165 -9.64 -6.94 17.11
CA SER A 165 -10.88 -6.86 17.90
C SER A 165 -11.07 -8.11 18.73
N ASP A 166 -11.47 -7.92 19.98
CA ASP A 166 -11.80 -8.99 20.91
C ASP A 166 -13.19 -9.55 20.63
N GLY A 167 -13.39 -10.85 20.88
CA GLY A 167 -14.68 -11.52 20.69
C GLY A 167 -14.54 -13.02 20.51
N GLY A 168 -15.15 -13.58 19.46
CA GLY A 168 -15.08 -15.01 19.13
C GLY A 168 -13.71 -15.40 18.55
N ALA A 169 -13.55 -16.70 18.27
CA ALA A 169 -12.28 -17.27 17.80
C ALA A 169 -12.04 -17.14 16.28
N GLN A 170 -12.80 -16.29 15.59
CA GLN A 170 -12.61 -16.04 14.16
C GLN A 170 -11.20 -15.51 13.89
N GLU A 171 -10.68 -15.78 12.69
CA GLU A 171 -9.31 -15.40 12.30
C GLU A 171 -8.27 -15.77 13.39
N PHE A 172 -8.36 -17.01 13.88
CA PHE A 172 -7.49 -17.54 14.95
C PHE A 172 -7.53 -16.75 16.28
N GLY A 173 -8.64 -16.04 16.55
CA GLY A 173 -8.82 -15.18 17.73
C GLY A 173 -8.15 -13.80 17.59
N LEU A 174 -7.62 -13.48 16.42
CA LEU A 174 -6.95 -12.20 16.19
C LEU A 174 -7.88 -11.11 15.62
N ARG A 175 -8.96 -11.54 14.95
CA ARG A 175 -9.96 -10.59 14.43
C ARG A 175 -11.35 -11.21 14.56
N ALA A 176 -12.04 -10.89 15.66
CA ALA A 176 -13.36 -11.41 15.95
C ALA A 176 -14.45 -10.84 15.01
N GLY A 177 -15.57 -11.51 14.95
CA GLY A 177 -16.75 -11.17 14.14
C GLY A 177 -16.96 -12.17 13.00
N THR A 178 -18.23 -12.52 12.76
CA THR A 178 -18.62 -13.49 11.72
C THR A 178 -18.05 -13.11 10.36
N GLU A 179 -17.45 -14.06 9.67
CA GLU A 179 -16.75 -13.87 8.41
C GLU A 179 -17.73 -13.52 7.27
N ASN A 180 -17.36 -12.56 6.45
CA ASN A 180 -18.07 -12.22 5.21
C ASN A 180 -17.71 -13.22 4.11
N ILE A 181 -18.23 -14.45 4.21
CA ILE A 181 -17.87 -15.55 3.29
C ILE A 181 -18.12 -15.17 1.83
N ALA A 182 -19.25 -14.54 1.52
CA ALA A 182 -19.57 -14.13 0.15
C ALA A 182 -18.54 -13.13 -0.40
N GLY A 183 -18.14 -12.13 0.42
CA GLY A 183 -17.11 -11.16 0.07
C GLY A 183 -15.73 -11.81 -0.11
N ILE A 184 -15.36 -12.72 0.79
CA ILE A 184 -14.08 -13.45 0.75
C ILE A 184 -13.96 -14.29 -0.53
N VAL A 185 -15.01 -15.06 -0.87
CA VAL A 185 -15.04 -15.85 -2.11
C VAL A 185 -14.97 -14.93 -3.34
N GLY A 186 -15.75 -13.84 -3.36
CA GLY A 186 -15.70 -12.84 -4.45
C GLY A 186 -14.33 -12.20 -4.61
N MET A 187 -13.66 -11.88 -3.49
CA MET A 187 -12.28 -11.37 -3.48
C MET A 187 -11.30 -12.38 -4.08
N ALA A 188 -11.38 -13.63 -3.66
CA ALA A 188 -10.50 -14.71 -4.14
C ALA A 188 -10.65 -14.93 -5.66
N VAL A 189 -11.89 -14.94 -6.16
CA VAL A 189 -12.18 -15.04 -7.60
C VAL A 189 -11.63 -13.84 -8.36
N ALA A 190 -11.85 -12.62 -7.88
CA ALA A 190 -11.34 -11.41 -8.49
C ALA A 190 -9.80 -11.41 -8.57
N LEU A 191 -9.12 -11.75 -7.46
CA LEU A 191 -7.66 -11.82 -7.42
C LEU A 191 -7.13 -12.89 -8.37
N LYS A 192 -7.75 -14.07 -8.42
CA LYS A 192 -7.38 -15.13 -9.37
C LYS A 192 -7.49 -14.64 -10.81
N ASN A 193 -8.61 -14.02 -11.18
CA ASN A 193 -8.84 -13.54 -12.54
C ASN A 193 -7.81 -12.46 -12.92
N ASN A 194 -7.54 -11.49 -12.03
CA ASN A 194 -6.52 -10.47 -12.27
C ASN A 194 -5.11 -11.06 -12.43
N ARG A 195 -4.76 -12.04 -11.60
CA ARG A 195 -3.48 -12.74 -11.71
C ARG A 195 -3.34 -13.50 -13.04
N ASP A 196 -4.39 -14.22 -13.42
CA ASP A 196 -4.37 -15.07 -14.62
C ASP A 196 -4.33 -14.21 -15.91
N ALA A 197 -4.87 -12.99 -15.89
CA ALA A 197 -4.85 -12.03 -16.98
C ALA A 197 -3.81 -10.90 -16.82
N LEU A 198 -2.89 -11.00 -15.84
CA LEU A 198 -2.04 -9.87 -15.44
C LEU A 198 -1.21 -9.30 -16.61
N GLU A 199 -0.52 -10.15 -17.36
CA GLU A 199 0.35 -9.72 -18.49
C GLU A 199 -0.45 -9.02 -19.58
N GLU A 200 -1.62 -9.56 -19.93
CA GLU A 200 -2.52 -8.98 -20.94
C GLU A 200 -3.07 -7.62 -20.46
N ASN A 201 -3.54 -7.55 -19.21
CA ASN A 201 -4.05 -6.31 -18.61
C ASN A 201 -2.96 -5.24 -18.55
N VAL A 202 -1.75 -5.59 -18.09
CA VAL A 202 -0.60 -4.66 -18.03
C VAL A 202 -0.26 -4.15 -19.44
N LYS A 203 -0.20 -5.02 -20.46
CA LYS A 203 0.06 -4.62 -21.85
C LYS A 203 -1.01 -3.67 -22.35
N HIS A 204 -2.28 -3.98 -22.08
CA HIS A 204 -3.41 -3.16 -22.52
C HIS A 204 -3.37 -1.76 -21.90
N VAL A 205 -3.28 -1.66 -20.57
CA VAL A 205 -3.31 -0.34 -19.89
C VAL A 205 -2.05 0.49 -20.20
N ARG A 206 -0.87 -0.14 -20.37
CA ARG A 206 0.34 0.57 -20.83
C ARG A 206 0.20 1.08 -22.27
N GLY A 207 -0.50 0.36 -23.14
CA GLY A 207 -0.83 0.84 -24.48
C GLY A 207 -1.73 2.07 -24.47
N LEU A 208 -2.73 2.09 -23.59
CA LEU A 208 -3.60 3.26 -23.39
C LEU A 208 -2.83 4.46 -22.78
N GLU A 209 -1.97 4.19 -21.79
CA GLU A 209 -1.09 5.17 -21.18
C GLU A 209 -0.19 5.84 -22.22
N SER A 210 0.51 5.05 -23.05
CA SER A 210 1.37 5.60 -24.11
C SER A 210 0.56 6.44 -25.11
N LYS A 211 -0.59 5.92 -25.55
CA LYS A 211 -1.47 6.66 -26.46
C LYS A 211 -1.92 8.00 -25.90
N LEU A 212 -2.30 8.05 -24.60
CA LEU A 212 -2.69 9.30 -23.94
C LEU A 212 -1.54 10.31 -23.93
N VAL A 213 -0.34 9.86 -23.52
CA VAL A 213 0.84 10.74 -23.42
C VAL A 213 1.24 11.24 -24.82
N ASP A 214 1.33 10.34 -25.82
CA ASP A 214 1.67 10.71 -27.20
C ASP A 214 0.66 11.72 -27.80
N MET A 215 -0.64 11.53 -27.51
CA MET A 215 -1.67 12.47 -27.97
C MET A 215 -1.52 13.84 -27.31
N LEU A 216 -1.20 13.91 -26.03
CA LEU A 216 -0.96 15.17 -25.30
C LEU A 216 0.29 15.86 -25.83
N ASP A 217 1.40 15.15 -26.03
CA ASP A 217 2.64 15.69 -26.55
C ASP A 217 2.44 16.30 -27.96
N ASN A 218 1.64 15.64 -28.80
CA ASN A 218 1.31 16.14 -30.14
C ASN A 218 0.44 17.41 -30.15
N THR A 219 -0.21 17.77 -29.03
CA THR A 219 -0.95 19.05 -28.92
C THR A 219 -0.03 20.26 -28.70
N GLY A 220 1.22 20.05 -28.30
CA GLY A 220 2.13 21.08 -27.87
C GLY A 220 1.83 21.68 -26.50
N ILE A 221 0.88 21.12 -25.76
CA ILE A 221 0.58 21.53 -24.38
C ILE A 221 1.73 21.10 -23.47
N GLN A 222 2.30 22.05 -22.74
CA GLN A 222 3.35 21.74 -21.77
C GLN A 222 2.75 20.93 -20.60
N SER A 223 3.31 19.78 -20.33
CA SER A 223 2.97 18.98 -19.16
C SER A 223 4.24 18.39 -18.53
N THR A 224 4.15 18.06 -17.25
CA THR A 224 5.20 17.32 -16.55
C THR A 224 4.57 16.05 -15.99
N ARG A 225 5.18 14.90 -16.29
CA ARG A 225 4.76 13.63 -15.72
C ARG A 225 5.34 13.50 -14.31
N ASN A 226 4.45 13.29 -13.33
CA ASN A 226 4.83 13.08 -11.95
C ASN A 226 5.19 11.59 -11.71
N GLY A 227 5.98 11.36 -10.64
CA GLY A 227 6.41 10.03 -10.23
C GLY A 227 7.69 9.52 -10.91
N GLY A 228 8.15 8.38 -10.43
CA GLY A 228 9.38 7.72 -10.88
C GLY A 228 9.23 6.95 -12.19
N ALA A 229 10.32 6.29 -12.62
CA ALA A 229 10.32 5.44 -13.80
C ALA A 229 9.52 4.14 -13.55
N ASP A 230 9.73 3.51 -12.38
CA ASP A 230 8.96 2.35 -11.96
C ASP A 230 7.62 2.81 -11.41
N ARG A 231 6.55 2.48 -12.12
CA ARG A 231 5.19 2.90 -11.76
C ARG A 231 4.14 1.86 -12.09
N LEU A 232 3.02 1.96 -11.41
CA LEU A 232 1.86 1.14 -11.67
C LEU A 232 1.42 1.28 -13.14
N PRO A 233 1.12 0.16 -13.82
CA PRO A 233 0.62 0.19 -15.18
C PRO A 233 -0.71 0.96 -15.27
N GLY A 234 -0.83 1.86 -16.24
CA GLY A 234 -2.06 2.63 -16.50
C GLY A 234 -2.30 3.81 -15.57
N LEU A 235 -1.44 4.06 -14.58
CA LEU A 235 -1.53 5.26 -13.75
C LEU A 235 -0.74 6.41 -14.40
N VAL A 236 -1.44 7.48 -14.73
CA VAL A 236 -0.87 8.68 -15.35
C VAL A 236 -1.16 9.88 -14.46
N SER A 237 -0.11 10.47 -13.89
CA SER A 237 -0.19 11.71 -13.11
C SER A 237 0.54 12.81 -13.86
N LEU A 238 -0.17 13.88 -14.19
CA LEU A 238 0.34 15.01 -15.00
C LEU A 238 0.10 16.32 -14.29
N SER A 239 1.10 17.21 -14.35
CA SER A 239 0.98 18.59 -13.93
C SER A 239 1.04 19.49 -15.15
N PHE A 240 0.16 20.48 -15.21
CA PHE A 240 0.07 21.48 -16.28
C PHE A 240 0.42 22.86 -15.72
N PRO A 241 1.45 23.55 -16.24
CA PRO A 241 1.82 24.86 -15.74
C PRO A 241 0.68 25.88 -15.86
N GLY A 242 0.44 26.63 -14.80
CA GLY A 242 -0.56 27.72 -14.80
C GLY A 242 -2.03 27.31 -14.74
N ILE A 243 -2.33 26.03 -14.53
CA ILE A 243 -3.70 25.53 -14.42
C ILE A 243 -3.85 24.76 -13.11
N GLU A 244 -4.92 25.01 -12.37
CA GLU A 244 -5.29 24.24 -11.21
C GLU A 244 -5.90 22.89 -11.63
N GLY A 245 -5.45 21.78 -10.99
CA GLY A 245 -5.94 20.42 -11.30
C GLY A 245 -7.45 20.27 -11.15
N GLU A 246 -8.03 20.90 -10.12
CA GLU A 246 -9.47 20.88 -9.87
C GLU A 246 -10.27 21.52 -11.04
N ALA A 247 -9.75 22.59 -11.63
CA ALA A 247 -10.37 23.21 -12.81
C ALA A 247 -10.35 22.26 -14.03
N ILE A 248 -9.30 21.44 -14.19
CA ILE A 248 -9.23 20.42 -15.24
C ILE A 248 -10.28 19.35 -14.99
N LEU A 249 -10.39 18.83 -13.75
CA LEU A 249 -11.37 17.82 -13.38
C LEU A 249 -12.81 18.29 -13.69
N HIS A 250 -13.18 19.51 -13.29
CA HIS A 250 -14.48 20.08 -13.61
C HIS A 250 -14.74 20.18 -15.11
N ARG A 251 -13.72 20.55 -15.88
CA ARG A 251 -13.85 20.63 -17.35
C ARG A 251 -14.04 19.26 -18.00
N LEU A 252 -13.33 18.24 -17.50
CA LEU A 252 -13.49 16.86 -17.97
C LEU A 252 -14.86 16.33 -17.65
N ASP A 253 -15.34 16.51 -16.41
CA ASP A 253 -16.68 16.11 -15.96
C ASP A 253 -17.79 16.74 -16.80
N LEU A 254 -17.71 18.05 -17.09
CA LEU A 254 -18.66 18.75 -17.98
C LEU A 254 -18.67 18.21 -19.43
N ASN A 255 -17.63 17.50 -19.85
CA ASN A 255 -17.53 16.85 -21.15
C ASN A 255 -17.77 15.33 -21.10
N GLY A 256 -18.22 14.81 -19.95
CA GLY A 256 -18.56 13.40 -19.78
C GLY A 256 -17.35 12.46 -19.64
N ILE A 257 -16.23 12.97 -19.17
CA ILE A 257 -14.97 12.25 -18.99
C ILE A 257 -14.67 12.08 -17.49
#